data_a0d9aa43f02fba7ab33e0ff64d7fa694
#
_entry.id   a0d9aa43f02fba7ab33e0ff64d7fa694
#
_cell.length_a   1.000
_cell.length_b   1.000
_cell.length_c   1.000
_cell.angle_alpha   90.00
_cell.angle_beta   90.00
_cell.angle_gamma   90.00
#
_symmetry.space_group_name_H-M   'P 1'
#
loop_
_entity.id
_entity.type
_entity.pdbx_description
1 polymer ?
#
loop_
_entity_poly.entity_id
_entity_poly.type
_entity_poly.pdbx_seq_one_letter_code
_entity_poly.pdbx_strand_id
1 'polypeptide(L)'
;AKCVRYGKDGCMATETVTDTGSKLGHLFEEYVSDNNATYESDGTKTAKCVRYDQCGETHTIPDVGSRLKISPLYRVTDKDGRNMAYTAVQKGGVLTVTVDADFAILTGSLRGIRTLKAQGVEKIVFVTKGAASAFALADLLENGSTGKTYQLTHDGKTVTFTLGEDMADVSAILTQP
;
A
#
# COMPACT_ATOMS: atom_id res chain seq x y z
N ALA A 1 11.48 50.82 -17.16
CA ALA A 1 11.97 51.80 -18.12
C ALA A 1 12.73 52.91 -17.40
N LYS A 2 13.66 53.54 -18.06
CA LYS A 2 14.35 54.76 -17.59
C LYS A 2 13.77 55.99 -18.31
N CYS A 3 13.69 57.09 -17.60
CA CYS A 3 13.28 58.36 -18.20
C CYS A 3 14.15 58.69 -19.43
N VAL A 4 13.55 59.17 -20.53
CA VAL A 4 14.26 59.52 -21.76
C VAL A 4 15.39 60.56 -21.52
N ARG A 5 15.24 61.36 -20.47
CA ARG A 5 16.29 62.34 -20.01
C ARG A 5 17.09 61.82 -18.83
N TYR A 6 17.11 60.47 -18.57
CA TYR A 6 17.85 59.88 -17.47
C TYR A 6 19.32 60.22 -17.52
N GLY A 7 19.82 60.81 -16.46
CA GLY A 7 21.19 61.32 -16.40
C GLY A 7 21.42 62.67 -17.11
N LYS A 8 20.41 63.27 -17.77
CA LYS A 8 20.39 64.59 -18.29
C LYS A 8 19.54 65.52 -17.42
N ASP A 9 19.94 66.71 -17.21
CA ASP A 9 19.18 67.70 -16.41
C ASP A 9 18.79 67.19 -14.99
N GLY A 10 19.58 66.26 -14.40
CA GLY A 10 19.34 65.72 -13.07
C GLY A 10 18.17 64.77 -12.97
N CYS A 11 17.57 64.32 -14.07
CA CYS A 11 16.48 63.36 -14.05
C CYS A 11 17.01 61.97 -13.73
N MET A 12 16.63 61.41 -12.56
CA MET A 12 16.93 60.05 -12.10
C MET A 12 15.68 59.16 -12.06
N ALA A 13 14.58 59.60 -12.63
CA ALA A 13 13.31 58.89 -12.60
C ALA A 13 13.36 57.58 -13.39
N THR A 14 12.88 56.52 -12.78
CA THR A 14 12.67 55.20 -13.42
C THR A 14 11.21 54.79 -13.22
N GLU A 15 10.65 54.14 -14.20
CA GLU A 15 9.31 53.55 -14.13
C GLU A 15 9.45 52.05 -14.23
N THR A 16 8.81 51.34 -13.30
CA THR A 16 8.68 49.90 -13.34
C THR A 16 7.24 49.55 -13.72
N VAL A 17 7.07 48.91 -14.85
CA VAL A 17 5.77 48.41 -15.30
C VAL A 17 5.73 46.89 -15.13
N THR A 18 4.54 46.37 -14.81
CA THR A 18 4.32 44.93 -14.77
C THR A 18 4.42 44.37 -16.17
N ASP A 19 5.28 43.40 -16.37
CA ASP A 19 5.36 42.61 -17.59
C ASP A 19 4.31 41.50 -17.57
N THR A 20 3.14 41.76 -18.13
CA THR A 20 2.03 40.83 -18.23
C THR A 20 2.39 39.73 -19.23
N GLY A 21 2.78 38.57 -18.75
CA GLY A 21 3.25 37.43 -19.57
C GLY A 21 4.62 36.91 -19.14
N SER A 22 5.32 37.65 -18.28
CA SER A 22 6.60 37.21 -17.71
C SER A 22 6.43 36.19 -16.56
N LYS A 23 5.20 35.98 -16.07
CA LYS A 23 4.92 34.93 -15.04
C LYS A 23 5.25 33.58 -15.61
N LEU A 24 6.30 32.95 -15.12
CA LEU A 24 6.56 31.54 -15.32
C LEU A 24 5.48 30.77 -14.54
N GLY A 25 4.63 30.02 -15.25
CA GLY A 25 3.67 29.12 -14.62
C GLY A 25 4.34 28.06 -13.75
N HIS A 26 3.56 27.32 -12.96
CA HIS A 26 4.06 26.16 -12.22
C HIS A 26 4.37 25.03 -13.20
N LEU A 27 5.47 24.31 -12.95
CA LEU A 27 5.84 23.12 -13.70
C LEU A 27 5.91 21.94 -12.71
N PHE A 28 5.12 20.90 -12.96
CA PHE A 28 5.01 19.68 -12.14
C PHE A 28 5.41 18.49 -13.00
N GLU A 29 6.47 17.79 -12.67
CA GLU A 29 7.00 16.68 -13.49
C GLU A 29 7.00 15.34 -12.77
N GLU A 30 7.57 15.26 -11.58
CA GLU A 30 7.73 14.00 -10.86
C GLU A 30 6.59 13.79 -9.85
N TYR A 31 5.58 13.02 -10.24
CA TYR A 31 4.47 12.64 -9.35
C TYR A 31 4.82 11.39 -8.55
N VAL A 32 4.78 11.50 -7.23
CA VAL A 32 5.01 10.42 -6.29
C VAL A 32 3.67 9.98 -5.70
N SER A 33 3.41 8.67 -5.63
CA SER A 33 2.19 8.15 -5.02
C SER A 33 2.08 8.56 -3.55
N ASP A 34 0.90 9.01 -3.15
CA ASP A 34 0.60 9.38 -1.76
C ASP A 34 0.31 8.14 -0.89
N ASN A 35 0.28 6.94 -1.50
CA ASN A 35 0.00 5.64 -0.86
C ASN A 35 -1.33 5.62 -0.08
N ASN A 36 -2.32 6.34 -0.56
CA ASN A 36 -3.65 6.48 0.05
C ASN A 36 -4.76 5.75 -0.73
N ALA A 37 -4.39 4.85 -1.66
CA ALA A 37 -5.33 3.98 -2.37
C ALA A 37 -6.06 3.04 -1.41
N THR A 38 -7.33 2.74 -1.71
CA THR A 38 -8.15 1.81 -0.95
C THR A 38 -8.62 0.65 -1.83
N TYR A 39 -9.38 -0.29 -1.28
CA TYR A 39 -10.04 -1.35 -2.07
C TYR A 39 -11.22 -0.81 -2.89
N GLU A 40 -11.73 0.37 -2.55
CA GLU A 40 -12.91 0.97 -3.18
C GLU A 40 -12.53 2.05 -4.20
N SER A 41 -11.38 2.71 -4.02
CA SER A 41 -10.94 3.83 -4.85
C SER A 41 -9.45 3.81 -5.13
N ASP A 42 -9.09 4.37 -6.28
CA ASP A 42 -7.71 4.74 -6.58
C ASP A 42 -7.23 5.81 -5.59
N GLY A 43 -5.96 5.82 -5.31
CA GLY A 43 -5.31 6.85 -4.53
C GLY A 43 -4.98 8.10 -5.35
N THR A 44 -4.15 8.93 -4.78
CA THR A 44 -3.61 10.14 -5.43
C THR A 44 -2.10 10.08 -5.50
N LYS A 45 -1.54 10.92 -6.37
CA LYS A 45 -0.11 11.18 -6.46
C LYS A 45 0.13 12.67 -6.55
N THR A 46 1.18 13.12 -5.90
CA THR A 46 1.51 14.54 -5.73
C THR A 46 2.89 14.85 -6.30
N ALA A 47 3.00 15.95 -7.04
CA ALA A 47 4.25 16.52 -7.49
C ALA A 47 4.47 17.88 -6.81
N LYS A 48 5.73 18.20 -6.55
CA LYS A 48 6.16 19.54 -6.16
C LYS A 48 6.52 20.34 -7.41
N CYS A 49 6.23 21.64 -7.40
CA CYS A 49 6.72 22.51 -8.45
C CYS A 49 8.25 22.36 -8.58
N VAL A 50 8.76 22.26 -9.81
CA VAL A 50 10.22 22.14 -10.07
C VAL A 50 11.00 23.28 -9.40
N ARG A 51 10.35 24.42 -9.18
CA ARG A 51 10.89 25.57 -8.44
C ARG A 51 10.33 25.67 -7.02
N TYR A 52 10.15 24.52 -6.36
CA TYR A 52 9.45 24.40 -5.06
C TYR A 52 10.01 25.33 -3.99
N ASP A 53 11.34 25.45 -3.90
CA ASP A 53 12.01 26.33 -2.91
C ASP A 53 11.65 27.81 -3.06
N GLN A 54 11.17 28.23 -4.24
CA GLN A 54 10.76 29.57 -4.55
C GLN A 54 9.24 29.76 -4.62
N CYS A 55 8.50 28.71 -5.00
CA CYS A 55 7.07 28.81 -5.20
C CYS A 55 6.24 28.10 -4.13
N GLY A 56 6.73 27.03 -3.49
CA GLY A 56 6.06 26.27 -2.45
C GLY A 56 4.82 25.47 -2.89
N GLU A 57 4.48 25.46 -4.19
CA GLU A 57 3.26 24.86 -4.71
C GLU A 57 3.39 23.36 -4.97
N THR A 58 2.30 22.65 -4.70
CA THR A 58 2.15 21.22 -5.03
C THR A 58 0.92 21.02 -5.91
N HIS A 59 0.93 19.95 -6.68
CA HIS A 59 -0.21 19.56 -7.52
C HIS A 59 -0.51 18.08 -7.30
N THR A 60 -1.74 17.78 -6.90
CA THR A 60 -2.20 16.40 -6.64
C THR A 60 -3.18 15.98 -7.73
N ILE A 61 -2.99 14.79 -8.27
CA ILE A 61 -3.85 14.20 -9.29
C ILE A 61 -4.23 12.76 -8.89
N PRO A 62 -5.31 12.17 -9.43
CA PRO A 62 -5.63 10.77 -9.24
C PRO A 62 -4.50 9.85 -9.73
N ASP A 63 -4.16 8.83 -8.93
CA ASP A 63 -3.23 7.77 -9.30
C ASP A 63 -4.02 6.59 -9.88
N VAL A 64 -4.46 6.75 -11.13
CA VAL A 64 -5.38 5.82 -11.80
C VAL A 64 -4.77 4.42 -11.87
N GLY A 65 -5.54 3.42 -11.42
CA GLY A 65 -5.12 2.02 -11.37
C GLY A 65 -4.37 1.64 -10.09
N SER A 66 -4.17 2.55 -9.15
CA SER A 66 -3.52 2.29 -7.87
C SER A 66 -4.42 1.59 -6.85
N ARG A 67 -5.74 1.44 -7.15
CA ARG A 67 -6.70 0.74 -6.28
C ARG A 67 -6.15 -0.60 -5.82
N LEU A 68 -6.22 -0.85 -4.51
CA LEU A 68 -5.78 -2.10 -3.93
C LEU A 68 -6.62 -3.26 -4.47
N LYS A 69 -5.95 -4.34 -4.86
CA LYS A 69 -6.60 -5.56 -5.36
C LYS A 69 -6.70 -6.57 -4.23
N ILE A 70 -7.92 -7.05 -3.95
CA ILE A 70 -8.12 -8.15 -3.03
C ILE A 70 -7.73 -9.43 -3.76
N SER A 71 -6.86 -10.25 -3.17
CA SER A 71 -6.57 -11.56 -3.71
C SER A 71 -7.85 -12.45 -3.65
N PRO A 72 -8.25 -13.09 -4.75
CA PRO A 72 -9.35 -14.03 -4.72
C PRO A 72 -9.03 -15.32 -3.93
N LEU A 73 -7.76 -15.55 -3.56
CA LEU A 73 -7.28 -16.76 -2.92
C LEU A 73 -7.23 -16.64 -1.39
N TYR A 74 -7.07 -15.41 -0.89
CA TYR A 74 -7.08 -15.07 0.53
C TYR A 74 -7.46 -13.59 0.70
N ARG A 75 -7.80 -13.21 1.91
CA ARG A 75 -8.07 -11.81 2.29
C ARG A 75 -7.49 -11.52 3.67
N VAL A 76 -7.24 -10.25 3.93
CA VAL A 76 -6.82 -9.76 5.25
C VAL A 76 -7.89 -8.80 5.76
N THR A 77 -8.35 -9.03 6.98
CA THR A 77 -9.41 -8.22 7.60
C THR A 77 -9.03 -7.77 9.01
N ASP A 78 -9.70 -6.72 9.47
CA ASP A 78 -9.70 -6.31 10.87
C ASP A 78 -10.68 -7.18 11.70
N LYS A 79 -10.80 -6.85 12.99
CA LYS A 79 -11.74 -7.52 13.92
C LYS A 79 -13.22 -7.36 13.54
N ASP A 80 -13.57 -6.33 12.75
CA ASP A 80 -14.92 -6.06 12.29
C ASP A 80 -15.21 -6.68 10.90
N GLY A 81 -14.26 -7.44 10.36
CA GLY A 81 -14.34 -8.10 9.06
C GLY A 81 -14.11 -7.18 7.85
N ARG A 82 -13.66 -5.92 8.08
CA ARG A 82 -13.35 -4.98 7.01
C ARG A 82 -12.00 -5.32 6.41
N ASN A 83 -11.89 -5.21 5.08
CA ASN A 83 -10.63 -5.45 4.39
C ASN A 83 -9.55 -4.45 4.84
N MET A 84 -8.37 -4.96 5.09
CA MET A 84 -7.18 -4.18 5.46
C MET A 84 -6.20 -4.08 4.29
N ALA A 85 -5.46 -2.99 4.22
CA ALA A 85 -4.34 -2.86 3.32
C ALA A 85 -3.19 -3.80 3.77
N TYR A 86 -2.58 -4.48 2.81
CA TYR A 86 -1.43 -5.35 3.05
C TYR A 86 -0.49 -5.33 1.85
N THR A 87 0.74 -5.71 2.06
CA THR A 87 1.68 -6.02 0.99
C THR A 87 1.85 -7.53 0.88
N ALA A 88 1.99 -8.03 -0.35
CA ALA A 88 2.22 -9.46 -0.59
C ALA A 88 3.39 -9.62 -1.57
N VAL A 89 4.42 -10.34 -1.14
CA VAL A 89 5.62 -10.59 -1.93
C VAL A 89 5.88 -12.09 -1.99
N GLN A 90 5.99 -12.64 -3.20
CA GLN A 90 6.40 -14.03 -3.41
C GLN A 90 7.87 -14.10 -3.83
N LYS A 91 8.66 -14.89 -3.09
CA LYS A 91 10.06 -15.12 -3.39
C LYS A 91 10.46 -16.55 -2.99
N GLY A 92 11.00 -17.32 -3.92
CA GLY A 92 11.55 -18.66 -3.65
C GLY A 92 10.54 -19.61 -3.00
N GLY A 93 9.29 -19.65 -3.46
CA GLY A 93 8.23 -20.51 -2.89
C GLY A 93 7.59 -19.96 -1.61
N VAL A 94 8.04 -18.83 -1.08
CA VAL A 94 7.49 -18.19 0.11
C VAL A 94 6.62 -16.99 -0.30
N LEU A 95 5.36 -16.97 0.13
CA LEU A 95 4.47 -15.83 0.03
C LEU A 95 4.45 -15.11 1.37
N THR A 96 5.01 -13.91 1.44
CA THR A 96 4.98 -13.07 2.64
C THR A 96 3.85 -12.04 2.51
N VAL A 97 2.93 -12.06 3.45
CA VAL A 97 1.81 -11.11 3.59
C VAL A 97 2.07 -10.25 4.81
N THR A 98 2.25 -8.95 4.63
CA THR A 98 2.59 -8.00 5.70
C THR A 98 1.50 -6.96 5.88
N VAL A 99 1.11 -6.72 7.11
CA VAL A 99 0.09 -5.75 7.53
C VAL A 99 0.69 -4.79 8.54
N ASP A 100 0.49 -3.49 8.34
CA ASP A 100 0.96 -2.44 9.26
C ASP A 100 -0.04 -2.18 10.40
N ALA A 101 -0.36 -3.23 11.17
CA ALA A 101 -1.26 -3.20 12.33
C ALA A 101 -0.85 -4.27 13.35
N ASP A 102 -1.29 -4.11 14.61
CA ASP A 102 -1.11 -5.11 15.66
C ASP A 102 -2.12 -6.26 15.57
N PHE A 103 -3.33 -5.95 15.09
CA PHE A 103 -4.40 -6.94 14.88
C PHE A 103 -4.66 -7.12 13.39
N ALA A 104 -4.67 -8.36 12.93
CA ALA A 104 -5.14 -8.72 11.60
C ALA A 104 -5.53 -10.19 11.50
N ILE A 105 -6.45 -10.49 10.59
CA ILE A 105 -6.92 -11.84 10.29
C ILE A 105 -6.63 -12.16 8.84
N LEU A 106 -5.84 -13.20 8.58
CA LEU A 106 -5.64 -13.78 7.25
C LEU A 106 -6.61 -14.96 7.07
N THR A 107 -7.54 -14.84 6.14
CA THR A 107 -8.54 -15.86 5.84
C THR A 107 -8.44 -16.32 4.39
N GLY A 108 -8.62 -17.60 4.14
CA GLY A 108 -8.71 -18.16 2.80
C GLY A 108 -9.31 -19.55 2.79
N SER A 109 -9.52 -20.09 1.60
CA SER A 109 -10.03 -21.46 1.43
C SER A 109 -8.91 -22.44 1.10
N LEU A 110 -9.09 -23.72 1.44
CA LEU A 110 -8.16 -24.78 1.02
C LEU A 110 -8.10 -24.93 -0.52
N ARG A 111 -9.15 -24.50 -1.23
CA ARG A 111 -9.11 -24.38 -2.68
C ARG A 111 -8.10 -23.30 -3.11
N GLY A 112 -8.12 -22.13 -2.44
CA GLY A 112 -7.15 -21.06 -2.66
C GLY A 112 -5.72 -21.51 -2.37
N ILE A 113 -5.51 -22.27 -1.28
CA ILE A 113 -4.21 -22.87 -0.92
C ILE A 113 -3.70 -23.79 -2.03
N ARG A 114 -4.56 -24.65 -2.62
CA ARG A 114 -4.15 -25.48 -3.77
C ARG A 114 -3.75 -24.67 -4.99
N THR A 115 -4.47 -23.57 -5.25
CA THR A 115 -4.13 -22.67 -6.35
C THR A 115 -2.78 -21.99 -6.10
N LEU A 116 -2.53 -21.48 -4.90
CA LEU A 116 -1.23 -20.90 -4.52
C LEU A 116 -0.10 -21.94 -4.67
N LYS A 117 -0.33 -23.19 -4.23
CA LYS A 117 0.65 -24.27 -4.40
C LYS A 117 0.95 -24.53 -5.87
N ALA A 118 -0.07 -24.53 -6.74
CA ALA A 118 0.11 -24.68 -8.18
C ALA A 118 0.87 -23.49 -8.81
N GLN A 119 0.85 -22.32 -8.18
CA GLN A 119 1.63 -21.13 -8.56
C GLN A 119 3.06 -21.14 -7.98
N GLY A 120 3.47 -22.23 -7.34
CA GLY A 120 4.81 -22.39 -6.79
C GLY A 120 4.97 -21.84 -5.37
N VAL A 121 3.88 -21.55 -4.66
CA VAL A 121 3.94 -21.20 -3.25
C VAL A 121 3.96 -22.48 -2.41
N GLU A 122 4.93 -22.61 -1.55
CA GLU A 122 5.09 -23.74 -0.62
C GLU A 122 4.76 -23.35 0.82
N LYS A 123 5.05 -22.09 1.18
CA LYS A 123 4.93 -21.55 2.53
C LYS A 123 4.29 -20.17 2.49
N ILE A 124 3.39 -19.89 3.42
CA ILE A 124 2.89 -18.53 3.70
C ILE A 124 3.53 -18.04 5.00
N VAL A 125 4.00 -16.80 4.97
CA VAL A 125 4.45 -16.03 6.13
C VAL A 125 3.50 -14.87 6.31
N PHE A 126 2.88 -14.76 7.49
CA PHE A 126 2.00 -13.66 7.84
C PHE A 126 2.65 -12.80 8.92
N VAL A 127 2.76 -11.50 8.66
CA VAL A 127 3.49 -10.54 9.50
C VAL A 127 2.59 -9.37 9.86
N THR A 128 2.51 -9.08 11.15
CA THR A 128 1.92 -7.88 11.73
C THR A 128 2.97 -7.15 12.57
N LYS A 129 2.66 -6.01 13.17
CA LYS A 129 3.59 -5.28 14.04
C LYS A 129 4.02 -6.10 15.26
N GLY A 130 3.12 -6.89 15.84
CA GLY A 130 3.34 -7.61 17.10
C GLY A 130 3.74 -9.08 16.94
N ALA A 131 3.51 -9.68 15.76
CA ALA A 131 3.69 -11.11 15.53
C ALA A 131 4.11 -11.43 14.09
N ALA A 132 4.84 -12.52 13.94
CA ALA A 132 5.08 -13.15 12.66
C ALA A 132 4.90 -14.67 12.81
N SER A 133 4.20 -15.29 11.88
CA SER A 133 3.99 -16.73 11.87
C SER A 133 3.99 -17.26 10.43
N ALA A 134 4.30 -18.53 10.30
CA ALA A 134 4.36 -19.17 9.02
C ALA A 134 3.74 -20.58 9.07
N PHE A 135 3.23 -21.05 7.94
CA PHE A 135 2.79 -22.42 7.77
C PHE A 135 3.08 -22.94 6.37
N ALA A 136 3.40 -24.21 6.24
CA ALA A 136 3.52 -24.86 4.96
C ALA A 136 2.13 -25.17 4.38
N LEU A 137 1.96 -24.98 3.08
CA LEU A 137 0.69 -25.25 2.41
C LEU A 137 0.35 -26.74 2.42
N ALA A 138 1.36 -27.59 2.41
CA ALA A 138 1.20 -29.05 2.48
C ALA A 138 0.54 -29.45 3.82
N ASP A 139 1.09 -28.97 4.95
CA ASP A 139 0.60 -29.32 6.28
C ASP A 139 -0.87 -28.90 6.48
N LEU A 140 -1.23 -27.70 5.97
CA LEU A 140 -2.62 -27.24 6.04
C LEU A 140 -3.55 -28.10 5.17
N LEU A 141 -3.09 -28.55 4.01
CA LEU A 141 -3.89 -29.41 3.11
C LEU A 141 -4.09 -30.82 3.65
N GLU A 142 -3.15 -31.34 4.43
CA GLU A 142 -3.26 -32.65 5.09
C GLU A 142 -4.30 -32.62 6.22
N ASN A 143 -4.46 -31.46 6.89
CA ASN A 143 -5.41 -31.29 8.00
C ASN A 143 -6.84 -30.96 7.58
N GLY A 144 -7.14 -30.82 6.28
CA GLY A 144 -8.46 -30.39 5.86
C GLY A 144 -8.93 -30.83 4.49
N SER A 145 -10.26 -30.86 4.32
CA SER A 145 -10.92 -31.11 3.03
C SER A 145 -11.08 -29.83 2.20
N THR A 146 -11.27 -29.98 0.89
CA THR A 146 -11.25 -28.88 -0.10
C THR A 146 -12.24 -27.73 0.16
N GLY A 147 -13.37 -28.00 0.82
CA GLY A 147 -14.41 -26.99 1.09
C GLY A 147 -14.15 -26.15 2.34
N LYS A 148 -13.16 -26.49 3.14
CA LYS A 148 -12.88 -25.76 4.39
C LYS A 148 -12.16 -24.43 4.14
N THR A 149 -12.38 -23.50 5.06
CA THR A 149 -11.65 -22.23 5.17
C THR A 149 -10.68 -22.29 6.34
N TYR A 150 -9.59 -21.54 6.25
CA TYR A 150 -8.68 -21.32 7.35
C TYR A 150 -8.74 -19.88 7.82
N GLN A 151 -8.39 -19.64 9.07
CA GLN A 151 -8.29 -18.33 9.66
C GLN A 151 -7.06 -18.27 10.58
N LEU A 152 -6.10 -17.42 10.21
CA LEU A 152 -4.92 -17.12 11.01
C LEU A 152 -5.08 -15.70 11.57
N THR A 153 -5.18 -15.60 12.88
CA THR A 153 -5.39 -14.34 13.60
C THR A 153 -4.14 -13.97 14.37
N HIS A 154 -3.64 -12.75 14.15
CA HIS A 154 -2.68 -12.10 15.02
C HIS A 154 -3.41 -11.04 15.85
N ASP A 155 -3.29 -11.13 17.18
CA ASP A 155 -3.81 -10.15 18.13
C ASP A 155 -2.66 -9.70 19.05
N GLY A 156 -1.95 -8.68 18.63
CA GLY A 156 -0.70 -8.29 19.24
C GLY A 156 0.33 -9.45 19.20
N LYS A 157 0.63 -10.03 20.35
CA LYS A 157 1.57 -11.18 20.46
C LYS A 157 0.88 -12.54 20.42
N THR A 158 -0.44 -12.57 20.51
CA THR A 158 -1.22 -13.82 20.47
C THR A 158 -1.47 -14.20 19.04
N VAL A 159 -1.26 -15.48 18.73
CA VAL A 159 -1.52 -16.07 17.40
C VAL A 159 -2.45 -17.25 17.58
N THR A 160 -3.53 -17.28 16.80
CA THR A 160 -4.44 -18.42 16.71
C THR A 160 -4.61 -18.84 15.26
N PHE A 161 -4.64 -20.14 15.00
CA PHE A 161 -4.82 -20.68 13.66
C PHE A 161 -5.90 -21.75 13.68
N THR A 162 -6.96 -21.55 12.92
CA THR A 162 -8.13 -22.43 12.91
C THR A 162 -8.49 -22.87 11.51
N LEU A 163 -9.17 -24.01 11.40
CA LEU A 163 -9.57 -24.63 10.14
C LEU A 163 -11.00 -25.17 10.21
N GLY A 164 -11.80 -24.84 9.20
CA GLY A 164 -13.18 -25.33 9.03
C GLY A 164 -14.22 -24.50 9.78
N GLU A 165 -15.49 -24.92 9.66
CA GLU A 165 -16.62 -24.27 10.32
C GLU A 165 -16.56 -24.44 11.85
N ASP A 166 -16.04 -25.57 12.30
CA ASP A 166 -15.87 -25.87 13.73
C ASP A 166 -14.69 -25.11 14.37
N MET A 167 -14.00 -24.28 13.61
CA MET A 167 -12.83 -23.51 14.06
C MET A 167 -11.81 -24.42 14.79
N ALA A 168 -11.58 -25.62 14.27
CA ALA A 168 -10.61 -26.55 14.84
C ALA A 168 -9.22 -25.89 14.93
N ASP A 169 -8.60 -25.96 16.09
CA ASP A 169 -7.27 -25.39 16.32
C ASP A 169 -6.21 -26.21 15.56
N VAL A 170 -5.52 -25.54 14.66
CA VAL A 170 -4.40 -26.08 13.89
C VAL A 170 -3.11 -25.30 14.14
N SER A 171 -3.02 -24.58 15.25
CA SER A 171 -1.84 -23.77 15.59
C SER A 171 -0.57 -24.60 15.72
N ALA A 172 -0.69 -25.91 15.92
CA ALA A 172 0.45 -26.84 15.96
C ALA A 172 1.27 -26.90 14.67
N ILE A 173 0.68 -26.54 13.50
CA ILE A 173 1.41 -26.50 12.21
C ILE A 173 2.12 -25.17 11.97
N LEU A 174 1.95 -24.16 12.85
CA LEU A 174 2.67 -22.91 12.74
C LEU A 174 4.16 -23.10 13.05
N THR A 175 4.96 -22.43 12.25
CA THR A 175 6.41 -22.36 12.43
C THR A 175 6.84 -20.91 12.60
N GLN A 176 8.05 -20.68 13.10
CA GLN A 176 8.70 -19.37 13.04
C GLN A 176 9.03 -19.07 11.56
N PRO A 177 8.91 -17.81 11.12
CA PRO A 177 9.22 -17.39 9.74
C PRO A 177 10.70 -17.59 9.37
#